data_e3a0246a5ff2a34dff5b5acf7306427d
#
_entry.id   e3a0246a5ff2a34dff5b5acf7306427d
#
_cell.length_a   1.000
_cell.length_b   1.000
_cell.length_c   1.000
_cell.angle_alpha   90.00
_cell.angle_beta   90.00
_cell.angle_gamma   90.00
#
_symmetry.space_group_name_H-M   'P 1'
#
loop_
_entity.id
_entity.type
_entity.pdbx_description
1 polymer ?
#
loop_
_entity_poly.entity_id
_entity_poly.type
_entity_poly.pdbx_seq_one_letter_code
_entity_poly.pdbx_strand_id
1 'polypeptide(L)'
;RAGEPWVAGAPEVLTQSLPTRCSDIYSLAVIAYELLTRQHTYGEAYTRCTTLEDFRHLEYRPAWTHNPLIPTWLDGALKKALHLDPQLRYQELSEFLFDLETPNSSLAQDRPRPWVEKNPLRFWQSVAAALAVLNLFWI
;
A
#
# COMPACT_ATOMS: atom_id res chain seq x y z
N ARG A 1 -12.04 -10.91 15.13
CA ARG A 1 -10.87 -10.89 16.04
C ARG A 1 -10.86 -9.65 16.94
N ALA A 2 -12.00 -9.33 17.51
CA ALA A 2 -12.06 -8.32 18.54
C ALA A 2 -11.19 -8.77 19.72
N GLY A 3 -10.17 -8.01 20.06
CA GLY A 3 -9.33 -8.28 21.24
C GLY A 3 -7.90 -8.73 20.97
N GLU A 4 -7.43 -8.74 19.73
CA GLU A 4 -6.03 -9.03 19.43
C GLU A 4 -5.24 -7.71 19.18
N PRO A 5 -4.76 -7.02 20.25
CA PRO A 5 -4.08 -5.74 20.11
C PRO A 5 -2.73 -5.83 19.37
N TRP A 6 -2.21 -7.04 19.24
CA TRP A 6 -0.94 -7.30 18.56
C TRP A 6 -1.03 -7.32 17.03
N VAL A 7 -2.21 -7.33 16.43
CA VAL A 7 -2.38 -7.27 14.97
C VAL A 7 -1.85 -5.95 14.40
N ALA A 8 -1.92 -4.88 15.17
CA ALA A 8 -1.35 -3.59 14.81
C ALA A 8 0.09 -3.39 15.32
N GLY A 9 0.66 -4.40 15.97
CA GLY A 9 2.01 -4.31 16.53
C GLY A 9 3.10 -4.34 15.47
N ALA A 10 4.14 -3.54 15.67
CA ALA A 10 5.31 -3.54 14.80
C ALA A 10 6.10 -4.86 14.92
N PRO A 11 6.79 -5.31 13.84
CA PRO A 11 7.52 -6.59 13.86
C PRO A 11 8.51 -6.72 15.01
N GLU A 12 9.27 -5.66 15.30
CA GLU A 12 10.24 -5.66 16.39
C GLU A 12 9.60 -5.81 17.77
N VAL A 13 8.39 -5.30 17.96
CA VAL A 13 7.65 -5.44 19.22
C VAL A 13 7.10 -6.86 19.37
N LEU A 14 6.59 -7.43 18.29
CA LEU A 14 6.06 -8.81 18.28
C LEU A 14 7.16 -9.84 18.49
N THR A 15 8.41 -9.51 18.20
CA THR A 15 9.59 -10.37 18.36
C THR A 15 10.39 -10.07 19.64
N GLN A 16 9.75 -9.47 20.65
CA GLN A 16 10.27 -9.24 21.99
C GLN A 16 11.16 -8.01 22.19
N SER A 17 11.17 -7.07 21.28
CA SER A 17 11.80 -5.77 21.50
C SER A 17 10.86 -4.84 22.28
N LEU A 18 11.44 -3.87 22.99
CA LEU A 18 10.65 -2.85 23.67
C LEU A 18 9.97 -1.89 22.67
N PRO A 19 8.74 -1.45 22.94
CA PRO A 19 8.09 -0.45 22.13
C PRO A 19 8.91 0.84 22.07
N THR A 20 8.99 1.43 20.89
CA THR A 20 9.66 2.69 20.65
C THR A 20 8.71 3.67 19.97
N ARG A 21 9.14 4.93 19.80
CA ARG A 21 8.39 5.91 19.02
C ARG A 21 8.12 5.41 17.58
N CYS A 22 9.11 4.76 16.97
CA CYS A 22 8.95 4.20 15.62
C CYS A 22 7.93 3.05 15.57
N SER A 23 7.83 2.24 16.61
CA SER A 23 6.82 1.18 16.69
C SER A 23 5.41 1.73 16.91
N ASP A 24 5.27 2.82 17.64
CA ASP A 24 3.99 3.52 17.82
C ASP A 24 3.51 4.14 16.50
N ILE A 25 4.41 4.75 15.73
CA ILE A 25 4.11 5.27 14.39
C ILE A 25 3.64 4.15 13.47
N TYR A 26 4.30 3.00 13.52
CA TYR A 26 3.88 1.83 12.75
C TYR A 26 2.45 1.40 13.10
N SER A 27 2.15 1.25 14.38
CA SER A 27 0.82 0.85 14.84
C SER A 27 -0.26 1.84 14.42
N LEU A 28 0.01 3.13 14.51
CA LEU A 28 -0.89 4.18 14.05
C LEU A 28 -1.11 4.11 12.54
N ALA A 29 -0.06 3.84 11.78
CA ALA A 29 -0.15 3.68 10.33
C ALA A 29 -0.95 2.44 9.93
N VAL A 30 -0.86 1.33 10.66
CA VAL A 30 -1.70 0.15 10.45
C VAL A 30 -3.17 0.50 10.62
N ILE A 31 -3.51 1.20 11.69
CA ILE A 31 -4.89 1.64 11.94
C ILE A 31 -5.38 2.56 10.81
N ALA A 32 -4.57 3.53 10.40
CA ALA A 32 -4.91 4.41 9.29
C ALA A 32 -5.13 3.66 7.98
N TYR A 33 -4.25 2.72 7.65
CA TYR A 33 -4.38 1.88 6.47
C TYR A 33 -5.67 1.05 6.49
N GLU A 34 -5.95 0.39 7.60
CA GLU A 34 -7.16 -0.43 7.75
C GLU A 34 -8.45 0.40 7.67
N LEU A 35 -8.46 1.60 8.24
CA LEU A 35 -9.60 2.51 8.14
C LEU A 35 -9.86 2.94 6.69
N LEU A 36 -8.82 3.16 5.91
CA LEU A 36 -8.91 3.61 4.53
C LEU A 36 -9.23 2.47 3.55
N THR A 37 -8.79 1.26 3.83
CA THR A 37 -8.85 0.13 2.89
C THR A 37 -9.73 -1.01 3.35
N ARG A 38 -10.01 -1.11 4.65
CA ARG A 38 -10.65 -2.25 5.32
C ARG A 38 -9.86 -3.56 5.13
N GLN A 39 -8.56 -3.46 4.86
CA GLN A 39 -7.67 -4.60 4.67
C GLN A 39 -6.42 -4.42 5.52
N HIS A 40 -5.78 -5.52 5.89
CA HIS A 40 -4.49 -5.47 6.56
C HIS A 40 -3.37 -5.16 5.55
N THR A 41 -2.39 -4.35 5.96
CA THR A 41 -1.27 -3.87 5.13
C THR A 41 -0.49 -4.97 4.42
N TYR A 42 -0.21 -6.04 5.14
CA TYR A 42 0.56 -7.19 4.67
C TYR A 42 -0.30 -8.45 4.51
N GLY A 43 -1.61 -8.32 4.70
CA GLY A 43 -2.54 -9.45 4.63
C GLY A 43 -2.42 -10.41 5.81
N GLU A 44 -3.05 -11.57 5.70
CA GLU A 44 -3.09 -12.58 6.77
C GLU A 44 -1.72 -13.22 7.06
N ALA A 45 -0.79 -13.17 6.10
CA ALA A 45 0.56 -13.69 6.29
C ALA A 45 1.28 -13.03 7.47
N TYR A 46 0.95 -11.76 7.77
CA TYR A 46 1.52 -11.04 8.90
C TYR A 46 1.27 -11.73 10.24
N THR A 47 0.09 -12.31 10.43
CA THR A 47 -0.29 -12.98 11.68
C THR A 47 0.43 -14.33 11.89
N ARG A 48 1.03 -14.87 10.83
CA ARG A 48 1.77 -16.13 10.87
C ARG A 48 3.26 -15.95 11.14
N CYS A 49 3.74 -14.72 11.07
CA CYS A 49 5.14 -14.40 11.30
C CYS A 49 5.48 -14.50 12.80
N THR A 50 6.57 -15.16 13.11
CA THR A 50 7.07 -15.35 14.49
C THR A 50 8.48 -14.82 14.69
N THR A 51 9.26 -14.68 13.61
CA THR A 51 10.63 -14.19 13.62
C THR A 51 10.78 -12.96 12.74
N LEU A 52 11.83 -12.16 12.96
CA LEU A 52 12.14 -11.01 12.09
C LEU A 52 12.38 -11.43 10.63
N GLU A 53 12.93 -12.62 10.42
CA GLU A 53 13.15 -13.16 9.08
C GLU A 53 11.82 -13.43 8.36
N ASP A 54 10.83 -13.95 9.05
CA ASP A 54 9.50 -14.17 8.47
C ASP A 54 8.91 -12.86 7.94
N PHE A 55 9.05 -11.76 8.72
CA PHE A 55 8.54 -10.44 8.33
C PHE A 55 9.25 -9.86 7.11
N ARG A 56 10.54 -10.19 6.88
CA ARG A 56 11.30 -9.67 5.73
C ARG A 56 10.77 -10.13 4.39
N HIS A 57 10.07 -11.24 4.35
CA HIS A 57 9.48 -11.81 3.13
C HIS A 57 8.10 -11.23 2.78
N LEU A 58 7.55 -10.37 3.65
CA LEU A 58 6.26 -9.75 3.41
C LEU A 58 6.37 -8.58 2.44
N GLU A 59 5.40 -8.48 1.55
CA GLU A 59 5.30 -7.38 0.59
C GLU A 59 4.18 -6.42 0.98
N TYR A 60 4.51 -5.13 0.96
CA TYR A 60 3.52 -4.07 1.19
C TYR A 60 2.52 -4.03 0.03
N ARG A 61 1.24 -4.00 0.38
CA ARG A 61 0.15 -3.84 -0.59
C ARG A 61 -0.26 -2.38 -0.65
N PRO A 62 -0.08 -1.70 -1.80
CA PRO A 62 -0.48 -0.30 -1.92
C PRO A 62 -1.96 -0.09 -1.56
N ALA A 63 -2.23 0.92 -0.74
CA ALA A 63 -3.59 1.21 -0.27
C ALA A 63 -4.55 1.53 -1.43
N TRP A 64 -4.05 2.17 -2.49
CA TRP A 64 -4.84 2.50 -3.67
C TRP A 64 -5.32 1.27 -4.45
N THR A 65 -4.72 0.09 -4.27
CA THR A 65 -5.22 -1.16 -4.88
C THR A 65 -6.55 -1.60 -4.29
N HIS A 66 -6.80 -1.28 -3.03
CA HIS A 66 -8.05 -1.57 -2.33
C HIS A 66 -9.05 -0.41 -2.39
N ASN A 67 -8.54 0.82 -2.41
CA ASN A 67 -9.35 2.02 -2.49
C ASN A 67 -8.72 3.00 -3.50
N PRO A 68 -9.22 3.03 -4.75
CA PRO A 68 -8.65 3.89 -5.81
C PRO A 68 -8.71 5.39 -5.53
N LEU A 69 -9.50 5.82 -4.55
CA LEU A 69 -9.60 7.23 -4.16
C LEU A 69 -8.38 7.72 -3.37
N ILE A 70 -7.56 6.79 -2.87
CA ILE A 70 -6.35 7.14 -2.12
C ILE A 70 -5.29 7.67 -3.09
N PRO A 71 -4.82 8.91 -2.89
CA PRO A 71 -3.75 9.47 -3.72
C PRO A 71 -2.42 8.73 -3.52
N THR A 72 -1.58 8.72 -4.54
CA THR A 72 -0.30 8.02 -4.49
C THR A 72 0.67 8.58 -3.46
N TRP A 73 0.63 9.89 -3.20
CA TRP A 73 1.46 10.51 -2.16
C TRP A 73 1.04 10.07 -0.75
N LEU A 74 -0.27 9.90 -0.50
CA LEU A 74 -0.79 9.40 0.78
C LEU A 74 -0.39 7.94 1.00
N ASP A 75 -0.51 7.12 -0.03
CA ASP A 75 -0.02 5.75 0.00
C ASP A 75 1.49 5.69 0.28
N GLY A 76 2.27 6.58 -0.33
CA GLY A 76 3.70 6.68 -0.08
C GLY A 76 4.04 7.00 1.38
N ALA A 77 3.27 7.89 2.01
CA ALA A 77 3.42 8.20 3.44
C ALA A 77 3.10 6.99 4.32
N LEU A 78 2.01 6.28 4.01
CA LEU A 78 1.64 5.04 4.71
C LEU A 78 2.71 3.96 4.53
N LYS A 79 3.20 3.76 3.32
CA LYS A 79 4.26 2.79 3.02
C LYS A 79 5.53 3.05 3.81
N LYS A 80 5.96 4.32 3.92
CA LYS A 80 7.11 4.70 4.73
C LYS A 80 6.89 4.41 6.20
N ALA A 81 5.73 4.78 6.75
CA ALA A 81 5.39 4.55 8.16
C ALA A 81 5.27 3.05 8.49
N LEU A 82 4.88 2.23 7.51
CA LEU A 82 4.68 0.79 7.64
C LEU A 82 5.91 -0.03 7.25
N HIS A 83 7.05 0.61 7.05
CA HIS A 83 8.28 -0.09 6.69
C HIS A 83 8.63 -1.11 7.80
N LEU A 84 9.03 -2.32 7.38
CA LEU A 84 9.36 -3.40 8.32
C LEU A 84 10.63 -3.10 9.12
N ASP A 85 11.56 -2.33 8.53
CA ASP A 85 12.75 -1.84 9.23
C ASP A 85 12.44 -0.51 9.93
N PRO A 86 12.52 -0.45 11.30
CA PRO A 86 12.26 0.78 12.04
C PRO A 86 13.13 1.98 11.64
N GLN A 87 14.35 1.72 11.17
CA GLN A 87 15.28 2.77 10.75
C GLN A 87 14.83 3.51 9.49
N LEU A 88 14.01 2.86 8.67
CA LEU A 88 13.49 3.41 7.41
C LEU A 88 12.10 4.04 7.56
N ARG A 89 11.53 4.02 8.77
CA ARG A 89 10.27 4.68 9.09
C ARG A 89 10.48 6.16 9.41
N TYR A 90 9.36 6.87 9.62
CA TYR A 90 9.38 8.18 10.26
C TYR A 90 9.98 8.07 11.66
N GLN A 91 10.87 8.98 12.01
CA GLN A 91 11.48 9.04 13.34
C GLN A 91 10.66 9.91 14.30
N GLU A 92 9.88 10.84 13.76
CA GLU A 92 8.99 11.72 14.52
C GLU A 92 7.56 11.62 14.01
N LEU A 93 6.60 11.56 14.95
CA LEU A 93 5.18 11.51 14.63
C LEU A 93 4.72 12.74 13.83
N SER A 94 5.27 13.90 14.15
CA SER A 94 4.93 15.16 13.47
C SER A 94 5.24 15.14 11.98
N GLU A 95 6.31 14.47 11.57
CA GLU A 95 6.67 14.30 10.16
C GLU A 95 5.66 13.40 9.44
N PHE A 96 5.24 12.32 10.09
CA PHE A 96 4.23 11.43 9.53
C PHE A 96 2.88 12.14 9.37
N LEU A 97 2.42 12.85 10.40
CA LEU A 97 1.17 13.61 10.34
C LEU A 97 1.21 14.70 9.25
N PHE A 98 2.34 15.40 9.13
CA PHE A 98 2.52 16.39 8.07
C PHE A 98 2.36 15.78 6.68
N ASP A 99 2.98 14.62 6.43
CA ASP A 99 2.90 13.92 5.14
C ASP A 99 1.53 13.28 4.88
N LEU A 100 0.73 13.04 5.92
CA LEU A 100 -0.66 12.60 5.76
C LEU A 100 -1.60 13.74 5.32
N GLU A 101 -1.27 14.97 5.67
CA GLU A 101 -2.11 16.15 5.41
C GLU A 101 -1.67 16.92 4.16
N THR A 102 -0.39 16.84 3.81
CA THR A 102 0.21 17.67 2.77
C THR A 102 0.67 16.80 1.59
N PRO A 103 0.15 17.05 0.37
CA PRO A 103 0.63 16.35 -0.82
C PRO A 103 2.14 16.53 -1.01
N ASN A 104 2.86 15.41 -1.11
CA ASN A 104 4.30 15.37 -1.30
C ASN A 104 4.63 14.52 -2.52
N SER A 105 5.08 15.17 -3.59
CA SER A 105 5.39 14.50 -4.85
C SER A 105 6.55 13.50 -4.73
N SER A 106 7.46 13.69 -3.77
CA SER A 106 8.56 12.75 -3.53
C SER A 106 8.08 11.40 -2.98
N LEU A 107 6.89 11.37 -2.36
CA LEU A 107 6.27 10.16 -1.84
C LEU A 107 5.30 9.52 -2.85
N ALA A 108 4.94 10.25 -3.92
CA ALA A 108 4.05 9.74 -4.94
C ALA A 108 4.73 8.59 -5.70
N GLN A 109 4.03 7.47 -5.80
CA GLN A 109 4.47 6.33 -6.57
C GLN A 109 3.67 6.24 -7.87
N ASP A 110 4.34 5.85 -8.94
CA ASP A 110 3.66 5.61 -10.21
C ASP A 110 2.71 4.43 -10.09
N ARG A 111 1.42 4.71 -10.20
CA ARG A 111 0.43 3.64 -10.38
C ARG A 111 0.67 2.97 -11.73
N PRO A 112 0.57 1.64 -11.80
CA PRO A 112 0.50 0.98 -13.09
C PRO A 112 -0.67 1.56 -13.87
N ARG A 113 -0.39 2.25 -14.97
CA ARG A 113 -1.44 2.80 -15.84
C ARG A 113 -2.06 1.65 -16.64
N PRO A 114 -3.38 1.65 -16.83
CA PRO A 114 -4.00 0.70 -17.74
C PRO A 114 -3.33 0.76 -19.11
N TRP A 115 -3.27 -0.37 -19.81
CA TRP A 115 -2.68 -0.43 -21.14
C TRP A 115 -3.25 0.62 -22.11
N VAL A 116 -4.55 0.90 -21.99
CA VAL A 116 -5.25 1.95 -22.76
C VAL A 116 -4.59 3.30 -22.62
N GLU A 117 -4.19 3.68 -21.40
CA GLU A 117 -3.53 4.97 -21.15
C GLU A 117 -2.08 5.00 -21.64
N LYS A 118 -1.40 3.85 -21.60
CA LYS A 118 -0.01 3.75 -22.09
C LYS A 118 0.08 3.77 -23.61
N ASN A 119 -0.89 3.19 -24.29
CA ASN A 119 -0.89 3.01 -25.74
C ASN A 119 -2.29 3.30 -26.32
N PRO A 120 -2.78 4.55 -26.24
CA PRO A 120 -4.14 4.87 -26.70
C PRO A 120 -4.34 4.56 -28.18
N LEU A 121 -3.34 4.84 -29.01
CA LEU A 121 -3.42 4.60 -30.44
C LEU A 121 -3.57 3.10 -30.77
N ARG A 122 -2.76 2.25 -30.14
CA ARG A 122 -2.83 0.80 -30.34
C ARG A 122 -4.13 0.19 -29.85
N PHE A 123 -4.65 0.69 -28.75
CA PHE A 123 -5.96 0.28 -28.23
C PHE A 123 -7.06 0.56 -29.25
N TRP A 124 -7.16 1.79 -29.75
CA TRP A 124 -8.17 2.19 -30.72
C TRP A 124 -8.00 1.48 -32.07
N GLN A 125 -6.78 1.24 -32.52
CA GLN A 125 -6.49 0.43 -33.70
C GLN A 125 -6.99 -1.02 -33.54
N SER A 126 -6.82 -1.62 -32.37
CA SER A 126 -7.31 -2.96 -32.06
C SER A 126 -8.85 -3.01 -32.08
N VAL A 127 -9.51 -2.00 -31.51
CA VAL A 127 -10.98 -1.87 -31.53
C VAL A 127 -11.49 -1.71 -32.96
N ALA A 128 -10.85 -0.85 -33.76
CA ALA A 128 -11.22 -0.63 -35.17
C ALA A 128 -11.07 -1.92 -36.00
N ALA A 129 -9.97 -2.66 -35.80
CA ALA A 129 -9.74 -3.94 -36.47
C ALA A 129 -10.80 -4.98 -36.08
N ALA A 130 -11.17 -5.09 -34.82
CA ALA A 130 -12.22 -6.00 -34.35
C ALA A 130 -13.58 -5.67 -34.95
N LEU A 131 -13.94 -4.37 -35.03
CA LEU A 131 -15.18 -3.93 -35.65
C LEU A 131 -15.20 -4.20 -37.17
N ALA A 132 -14.08 -4.03 -37.85
CA ALA A 132 -13.95 -4.33 -39.28
C ALA A 132 -14.17 -5.83 -39.56
N VAL A 133 -13.59 -6.70 -38.73
CA VAL A 133 -13.80 -8.17 -38.82
C VAL A 133 -15.26 -8.54 -38.60
N LEU A 134 -15.92 -7.92 -37.61
CA LEU A 134 -17.36 -8.16 -37.38
C LEU A 134 -18.22 -7.72 -38.54
N ASN A 135 -17.91 -6.62 -39.20
CA ASN A 135 -18.62 -6.17 -40.40
C ASN A 135 -18.47 -7.14 -41.58
N LEU A 136 -17.30 -7.72 -41.75
CA LEU A 136 -17.07 -8.72 -42.79
C LEU A 136 -17.88 -10.01 -42.56
N PHE A 137 -18.13 -10.37 -41.29
CA PHE A 137 -18.95 -11.54 -40.94
C PHE A 137 -20.45 -11.34 -41.21
N TRP A 138 -20.94 -10.09 -41.25
CA TRP A 138 -22.35 -9.76 -41.46
C TRP A 138 -22.71 -9.49 -42.93
N ILE A 139 -21.74 -9.43 -43.81
CA ILE A 139 -21.90 -9.31 -45.25
C ILE A 139 -21.78 -10.70 -45.86
#